data_ceb4eb764ffe44d32ea5464c6a0dcc85
#
_entry.id   ceb4eb764ffe44d32ea5464c6a0dcc85
#
_cell.length_a   1.000
_cell.length_b   1.000
_cell.length_c   1.000
_cell.angle_alpha   90.00
_cell.angle_beta   90.00
_cell.angle_gamma   90.00
#
_symmetry.space_group_name_H-M   'P 1'
#
loop_
_entity.id
_entity.type
_entity.pdbx_description
1 polymer ?
#
loop_
_entity_poly.entity_id
_entity_poly.type
_entity_poly.pdbx_seq_one_letter_code
_entity_poly.pdbx_strand_id
1 'polypeptide(L)'
;DGEMYIGTDALALAPFTSRVSYLEDEDWVVVTAKGCTVYQGDRKVVRPIKKSGLSAKLMGKGNHRHFMLKEIHEQPAVVGDTLHSYLDSATRRVSLPALSFDWKRVSRVTMVACGTAYYACLVAKYWFEQLARLPVEVEVASEFRYREPPLPPGGACIAVSQSGETIDTLEALRYAKSQGQSLLSVVNVPESAIARLSNVVFRTLAGPEIGVASTKAFTTQLVVLLVMAIAAGRARGTVSRQQEESLANALIELPSRLNDTLNMEDDYRRIAENEIAKARDVLYLGRGLSFPIALEGALKLKELSYIHAEGYAGGEMKHGPIALIDDRVPVVVLAPSDAIFDKIASNFEQVRARGGKLVLISDAKGVAKLGAKAETSIAVPDMDQTVAPILYTVAVQLLAYYTALALKTDIDQPRNLAKSVTVE
;
A
#
# COMPACT_ATOMS: atom_id res chain seq x y z
N ASP A 1 -21.02 31.96 -2.70
CA ASP A 1 -20.24 33.09 -2.25
C ASP A 1 -19.46 33.83 -3.36
N GLY A 2 -19.75 33.59 -4.65
CA GLY A 2 -19.17 34.36 -5.76
C GLY A 2 -17.83 33.84 -6.30
N GLU A 3 -17.42 32.63 -5.91
CA GLU A 3 -16.20 31.98 -6.37
C GLU A 3 -16.50 30.57 -6.89
N MET A 4 -15.71 30.15 -7.87
CA MET A 4 -15.73 28.81 -8.45
C MET A 4 -14.31 28.23 -8.40
N TYR A 5 -14.22 26.96 -8.09
CA TYR A 5 -12.94 26.27 -7.92
C TYR A 5 -12.81 25.13 -8.91
N ILE A 6 -11.60 24.93 -9.41
CA ILE A 6 -11.22 23.78 -10.24
C ILE A 6 -10.07 23.07 -9.53
N GLY A 7 -10.10 21.75 -9.52
CA GLY A 7 -9.05 20.92 -8.95
C GLY A 7 -8.96 19.59 -9.67
N THR A 8 -7.83 18.93 -9.58
CA THR A 8 -7.57 17.61 -10.16
C THR A 8 -8.32 16.48 -9.43
N ASP A 9 -8.73 16.73 -8.19
CA ASP A 9 -9.50 15.79 -7.37
C ASP A 9 -10.40 16.53 -6.35
N ALA A 10 -11.33 15.81 -5.74
CA ALA A 10 -12.26 16.37 -4.77
C ALA A 10 -11.57 16.74 -3.44
N LEU A 11 -10.40 16.17 -3.13
CA LEU A 11 -9.63 16.47 -1.92
C LEU A 11 -9.07 17.90 -1.98
N ALA A 12 -8.55 18.31 -3.14
CA ALA A 12 -8.04 19.66 -3.36
C ALA A 12 -9.14 20.72 -3.19
N LEU A 13 -10.40 20.37 -3.47
CA LEU A 13 -11.55 21.27 -3.39
C LEU A 13 -12.22 21.28 -2.01
N ALA A 14 -11.98 20.27 -1.17
CA ALA A 14 -12.68 20.11 0.11
C ALA A 14 -12.50 21.26 1.13
N PRO A 15 -11.39 22.04 1.15
CA PRO A 15 -11.30 23.24 1.99
C PRO A 15 -12.29 24.34 1.60
N PHE A 16 -12.73 24.37 0.35
CA PHE A 16 -13.52 25.47 -0.22
C PHE A 16 -14.98 25.09 -0.42
N THR A 17 -15.25 23.85 -0.80
CA THR A 17 -16.62 23.39 -1.10
C THR A 17 -16.78 21.88 -0.91
N SER A 18 -17.98 21.47 -0.49
CA SER A 18 -18.41 20.06 -0.52
C SER A 18 -19.24 19.71 -1.75
N ARG A 19 -19.56 20.70 -2.62
CA ARG A 19 -20.36 20.48 -3.84
C ARG A 19 -19.41 20.39 -5.01
N VAL A 20 -19.29 19.21 -5.61
CA VAL A 20 -18.38 18.94 -6.72
C VAL A 20 -19.16 18.39 -7.94
N SER A 21 -18.70 18.73 -9.12
CA SER A 21 -19.16 18.15 -10.38
C SER A 21 -17.95 17.57 -11.09
N TYR A 22 -17.99 16.27 -11.40
CA TYR A 22 -16.90 15.59 -12.10
C TYR A 22 -17.07 15.76 -13.60
N LEU A 23 -15.97 16.10 -14.27
CA LEU A 23 -15.90 16.11 -15.72
C LEU A 23 -15.72 14.68 -16.24
N GLU A 24 -16.20 14.42 -17.44
CA GLU A 24 -15.96 13.18 -18.18
C GLU A 24 -14.88 13.41 -19.24
N ASP A 25 -14.39 12.33 -19.84
CA ASP A 25 -13.41 12.43 -20.93
C ASP A 25 -13.97 13.31 -22.07
N GLU A 26 -13.10 14.14 -22.64
CA GLU A 26 -13.43 15.14 -23.68
C GLU A 26 -14.31 16.31 -23.21
N ASP A 27 -14.62 16.41 -21.91
CA ASP A 27 -15.27 17.59 -21.39
C ASP A 27 -14.29 18.76 -21.27
N TRP A 28 -14.77 19.94 -21.65
CA TRP A 28 -14.11 21.19 -21.32
C TRP A 28 -15.11 22.16 -20.65
N VAL A 29 -14.60 23.06 -19.83
CA VAL A 29 -15.46 23.91 -19.00
C VAL A 29 -15.06 25.37 -19.09
N VAL A 30 -16.07 26.23 -19.22
CA VAL A 30 -15.95 27.68 -19.06
C VAL A 30 -16.36 28.03 -17.64
N VAL A 31 -15.42 28.56 -16.86
CA VAL A 31 -15.62 28.96 -15.46
C VAL A 31 -15.63 30.48 -15.37
N THR A 32 -16.62 31.01 -14.67
CA THR A 32 -16.75 32.44 -14.37
C THR A 32 -17.06 32.60 -12.88
N ALA A 33 -16.95 33.80 -12.35
CA ALA A 33 -17.36 34.09 -10.98
C ALA A 33 -18.84 33.78 -10.66
N LYS A 34 -19.70 33.70 -11.69
CA LYS A 34 -21.13 33.45 -11.54
C LYS A 34 -21.52 31.98 -11.73
N GLY A 35 -20.62 31.12 -12.20
CA GLY A 35 -20.92 29.71 -12.44
C GLY A 35 -20.01 29.08 -13.47
N CYS A 36 -20.30 27.83 -13.82
CA CYS A 36 -19.58 27.09 -14.85
C CYS A 36 -20.53 26.55 -15.91
N THR A 37 -20.00 26.38 -17.12
CA THR A 37 -20.70 25.71 -18.22
C THR A 37 -19.79 24.64 -18.78
N VAL A 38 -20.29 23.41 -18.81
CA VAL A 38 -19.53 22.24 -19.30
C VAL A 38 -19.96 21.95 -20.74
N TYR A 39 -18.99 21.62 -21.57
CA TYR A 39 -19.17 21.24 -22.97
C TYR A 39 -18.48 19.89 -23.22
N GLN A 40 -19.08 19.09 -24.12
CA GLN A 40 -18.45 17.90 -24.69
C GLN A 40 -18.42 18.12 -26.22
N GLY A 41 -17.24 18.32 -26.76
CA GLY A 41 -17.11 18.92 -28.08
C GLY A 41 -17.81 20.31 -28.13
N ASP A 42 -18.65 20.54 -29.09
CA ASP A 42 -19.43 21.80 -29.22
C ASP A 42 -20.79 21.78 -28.49
N ARG A 43 -21.11 20.68 -27.81
CA ARG A 43 -22.40 20.53 -27.15
C ARG A 43 -22.31 20.93 -25.67
N LYS A 44 -23.20 21.81 -25.22
CA LYS A 44 -23.39 22.10 -23.81
C LYS A 44 -24.01 20.88 -23.13
N VAL A 45 -23.36 20.41 -22.05
CA VAL A 45 -23.82 19.26 -21.27
C VAL A 45 -24.00 19.65 -19.79
N VAL A 46 -24.83 18.89 -19.08
CA VAL A 46 -25.03 19.07 -17.63
C VAL A 46 -24.42 17.88 -16.91
N ARG A 47 -23.49 18.15 -16.02
CA ARG A 47 -22.90 17.14 -15.15
C ARG A 47 -23.55 17.21 -13.77
N PRO A 48 -23.85 16.08 -13.12
CA PRO A 48 -24.52 16.07 -11.83
C PRO A 48 -23.61 16.67 -10.75
N ILE A 49 -24.18 17.50 -9.89
CA ILE A 49 -23.49 17.99 -8.69
C ILE A 49 -23.65 16.93 -7.60
N LYS A 50 -22.51 16.45 -7.07
CA LYS A 50 -22.45 15.52 -5.96
C LYS A 50 -21.98 16.23 -4.69
N LYS A 51 -22.42 15.74 -3.53
CA LYS A 51 -21.91 16.21 -2.24
C LYS A 51 -20.75 15.31 -1.85
N SER A 52 -19.54 15.87 -1.79
CA SER A 52 -18.37 15.17 -1.28
C SER A 52 -18.48 14.97 0.24
N GLY A 53 -18.13 13.78 0.72
CA GLY A 53 -18.04 13.47 2.16
C GLY A 53 -16.77 14.01 2.81
N LEU A 54 -15.86 14.59 2.03
CA LEU A 54 -14.60 15.14 2.54
C LEU A 54 -14.84 16.43 3.31
N SER A 55 -14.23 16.56 4.50
CA SER A 55 -14.37 17.72 5.38
C SER A 55 -13.01 18.34 5.67
N ALA A 56 -12.91 19.66 5.59
CA ALA A 56 -11.72 20.43 5.95
C ALA A 56 -11.24 20.15 7.41
N LYS A 57 -12.13 19.77 8.32
CA LYS A 57 -11.77 19.42 9.71
C LYS A 57 -10.88 18.16 9.80
N LEU A 58 -10.97 17.24 8.85
CA LEU A 58 -10.16 16.03 8.78
C LEU A 58 -8.75 16.29 8.22
N MET A 59 -8.51 17.48 7.68
CA MET A 59 -7.26 17.84 6.99
C MET A 59 -6.21 18.50 7.88
N GLY A 60 -6.48 18.71 9.18
CA GLY A 60 -5.50 19.30 10.10
C GLY A 60 -4.44 18.29 10.54
N LYS A 61 -3.22 18.77 10.87
CA LYS A 61 -2.12 17.93 11.44
C LYS A 61 -2.41 17.46 12.88
N GLY A 62 -3.41 18.04 13.54
CA GLY A 62 -3.66 17.79 14.96
C GLY A 62 -2.42 18.16 15.79
N ASN A 63 -2.03 17.28 16.71
CA ASN A 63 -0.86 17.45 17.58
C ASN A 63 0.45 16.92 16.93
N HIS A 64 0.41 16.48 15.68
CA HIS A 64 1.59 15.92 15.02
C HIS A 64 2.37 17.00 14.25
N ARG A 65 3.68 16.83 14.22
CA ARG A 65 4.58 17.76 13.51
C ARG A 65 4.37 17.72 11.98
N HIS A 66 4.10 16.52 11.43
CA HIS A 66 3.94 16.28 10.01
C HIS A 66 2.65 15.51 9.74
N PHE A 67 2.08 15.67 8.53
CA PHE A 67 0.94 14.87 8.08
C PHE A 67 1.29 13.39 8.05
N MET A 68 2.46 13.04 7.52
CA MET A 68 2.90 11.65 7.47
C MET A 68 2.91 10.98 8.87
N LEU A 69 3.41 11.67 9.90
CA LEU A 69 3.41 11.10 11.25
C LEU A 69 1.99 10.88 11.76
N LYS A 70 1.10 11.87 11.57
CA LYS A 70 -0.33 11.71 11.89
C LYS A 70 -0.92 10.50 11.19
N GLU A 71 -0.68 10.35 9.89
CA GLU A 71 -1.21 9.28 9.05
C GLU A 71 -0.65 7.91 9.44
N ILE A 72 0.61 7.83 9.89
CA ILE A 72 1.17 6.62 10.50
C ILE A 72 0.43 6.26 11.80
N HIS A 73 0.15 7.24 12.66
CA HIS A 73 -0.59 7.02 13.91
C HIS A 73 -2.09 6.77 13.71
N GLU A 74 -2.66 7.14 12.60
CA GLU A 74 -4.06 6.84 12.26
C GLU A 74 -4.27 5.38 11.80
N GLN A 75 -3.20 4.65 11.46
CA GLN A 75 -3.30 3.30 10.89
C GLN A 75 -4.12 2.32 11.74
N PRO A 76 -3.97 2.23 13.07
CA PRO A 76 -4.81 1.34 13.86
C PRO A 76 -6.30 1.62 13.70
N ALA A 77 -6.70 2.89 13.70
CA ALA A 77 -8.10 3.29 13.58
C ALA A 77 -8.65 2.99 12.17
N VAL A 78 -7.96 3.43 11.11
CA VAL A 78 -8.44 3.25 9.73
C VAL A 78 -8.39 1.79 9.27
N VAL A 79 -7.47 0.99 9.82
CA VAL A 79 -7.46 -0.47 9.63
C VAL A 79 -8.68 -1.10 10.29
N GLY A 80 -9.02 -0.68 11.51
CA GLY A 80 -10.23 -1.10 12.20
C GLY A 80 -11.50 -0.76 11.42
N ASP A 81 -11.61 0.48 10.94
CA ASP A 81 -12.75 0.95 10.14
C ASP A 81 -12.89 0.18 8.83
N THR A 82 -11.75 -0.06 8.15
CA THR A 82 -11.72 -0.84 6.91
C THR A 82 -12.15 -2.29 7.18
N LEU A 83 -11.63 -2.93 8.22
CA LEU A 83 -12.01 -4.29 8.61
C LEU A 83 -13.49 -4.39 8.94
N HIS A 84 -14.04 -3.43 9.67
CA HIS A 84 -15.46 -3.41 10.01
C HIS A 84 -16.39 -3.45 8.79
N SER A 85 -15.94 -2.93 7.64
CA SER A 85 -16.71 -2.97 6.39
C SER A 85 -16.68 -4.33 5.68
N TYR A 86 -15.71 -5.19 6.00
CA TYR A 86 -15.47 -6.45 5.29
C TYR A 86 -15.43 -7.69 6.19
N LEU A 87 -15.51 -7.52 7.51
CA LEU A 87 -15.42 -8.60 8.46
C LEU A 87 -16.53 -8.48 9.52
N ASP A 88 -17.39 -9.48 9.57
CA ASP A 88 -18.33 -9.65 10.66
C ASP A 88 -17.61 -10.23 11.88
N SER A 89 -17.40 -9.40 12.89
CA SER A 89 -16.68 -9.78 14.10
C SER A 89 -17.42 -10.81 14.96
N ALA A 90 -18.76 -10.89 14.87
CA ALA A 90 -19.55 -11.87 15.62
C ALA A 90 -19.45 -13.27 15.00
N THR A 91 -19.58 -13.34 13.68
CA THR A 91 -19.52 -14.61 12.95
C THR A 91 -18.11 -15.00 12.52
N ARG A 92 -17.13 -14.13 12.65
CA ARG A 92 -15.75 -14.34 12.14
C ARG A 92 -15.73 -14.67 10.64
N ARG A 93 -16.60 -14.00 9.88
CA ARG A 93 -16.69 -14.17 8.44
C ARG A 93 -16.33 -12.92 7.66
N VAL A 94 -15.61 -13.14 6.58
CA VAL A 94 -15.38 -12.10 5.58
C VAL A 94 -16.63 -11.92 4.74
N SER A 95 -17.07 -10.67 4.56
CA SER A 95 -18.21 -10.28 3.73
C SER A 95 -17.75 -9.26 2.69
N LEU A 96 -17.86 -9.60 1.42
CA LEU A 96 -17.52 -8.71 0.31
C LEU A 96 -18.77 -8.10 -0.30
N PRO A 97 -18.65 -6.96 -1.01
CA PRO A 97 -19.70 -6.48 -1.91
C PRO A 97 -20.12 -7.54 -2.90
N ALA A 98 -21.35 -7.44 -3.41
CA ALA A 98 -21.84 -8.36 -4.43
C ALA A 98 -20.94 -8.30 -5.67
N LEU A 99 -20.47 -9.47 -6.10
CA LEU A 99 -19.62 -9.60 -7.28
C LEU A 99 -20.49 -9.94 -8.50
N SER A 100 -20.12 -9.41 -9.66
CA SER A 100 -20.74 -9.72 -10.94
C SER A 100 -20.25 -11.06 -11.54
N PHE A 101 -19.36 -11.77 -10.86
CA PHE A 101 -18.76 -13.04 -11.28
C PHE A 101 -18.56 -14.00 -10.10
N ASP A 102 -18.25 -15.25 -10.41
CA ASP A 102 -17.94 -16.29 -9.41
C ASP A 102 -16.42 -16.56 -9.39
N TRP A 103 -15.78 -16.44 -8.24
CA TRP A 103 -14.37 -16.77 -8.05
C TRP A 103 -13.98 -18.18 -8.51
N LYS A 104 -14.92 -19.13 -8.50
CA LYS A 104 -14.69 -20.50 -9.02
C LYS A 104 -14.38 -20.52 -10.51
N ARG A 105 -14.92 -19.54 -11.25
CA ARG A 105 -14.78 -19.44 -12.71
C ARG A 105 -13.63 -18.57 -13.15
N VAL A 106 -13.04 -17.80 -12.22
CA VAL A 106 -11.88 -16.95 -12.53
C VAL A 106 -10.68 -17.84 -12.81
N SER A 107 -10.14 -17.72 -14.02
CA SER A 107 -8.98 -18.49 -14.47
C SER A 107 -7.66 -17.90 -13.96
N ARG A 108 -7.59 -16.56 -13.86
CA ARG A 108 -6.40 -15.78 -13.47
C ARG A 108 -6.82 -14.43 -12.92
N VAL A 109 -6.03 -13.91 -11.99
CA VAL A 109 -6.09 -12.51 -11.57
C VAL A 109 -4.89 -11.77 -12.14
N THR A 110 -5.14 -10.61 -12.76
CA THR A 110 -4.10 -9.63 -13.10
C THR A 110 -4.27 -8.42 -12.19
N MET A 111 -3.22 -8.02 -11.50
CA MET A 111 -3.22 -6.82 -10.65
C MET A 111 -2.37 -5.74 -11.30
N VAL A 112 -2.92 -4.52 -11.41
CA VAL A 112 -2.23 -3.38 -12.04
C VAL A 112 -2.17 -2.21 -11.08
N ALA A 113 -0.99 -1.64 -10.89
CA ALA A 113 -0.76 -0.52 -10.00
C ALA A 113 0.60 0.15 -10.27
N CYS A 114 0.85 1.30 -9.61
CA CYS A 114 2.11 2.01 -9.60
C CYS A 114 2.64 2.18 -8.17
N GLY A 115 3.96 2.28 -8.00
CA GLY A 115 4.62 2.64 -6.73
C GLY A 115 4.21 1.76 -5.55
N THR A 116 3.89 2.39 -4.44
CA THR A 116 3.47 1.71 -3.19
C THR A 116 2.30 0.74 -3.41
N ALA A 117 1.30 1.12 -4.21
CA ALA A 117 0.16 0.25 -4.52
C ALA A 117 0.58 -1.00 -5.32
N TYR A 118 1.60 -0.91 -6.17
CA TYR A 118 2.18 -2.07 -6.85
C TYR A 118 2.79 -3.06 -5.84
N TYR A 119 3.45 -2.56 -4.78
CA TYR A 119 3.96 -3.44 -3.72
C TYR A 119 2.85 -4.09 -2.89
N ALA A 120 1.72 -3.42 -2.71
CA ALA A 120 0.54 -4.06 -2.12
C ALA A 120 0.03 -5.23 -2.99
N CYS A 121 0.03 -5.07 -4.32
CA CYS A 121 -0.31 -6.15 -5.24
C CYS A 121 0.69 -7.33 -5.16
N LEU A 122 2.00 -7.05 -5.00
CA LEU A 122 3.00 -8.11 -4.81
C LEU A 122 2.78 -8.91 -3.53
N VAL A 123 2.38 -8.30 -2.42
CA VAL A 123 1.97 -9.02 -1.21
C VAL A 123 0.72 -9.84 -1.48
N ALA A 124 -0.30 -9.24 -2.12
CA ALA A 124 -1.56 -9.89 -2.43
C ALA A 124 -1.40 -11.11 -3.34
N LYS A 125 -0.41 -11.10 -4.25
CA LYS A 125 -0.08 -12.28 -5.08
C LYS A 125 0.14 -13.51 -4.22
N TYR A 126 0.97 -13.42 -3.17
CA TYR A 126 1.20 -14.53 -2.25
C TYR A 126 -0.10 -15.00 -1.60
N TRP A 127 -0.93 -14.07 -1.13
CA TRP A 127 -2.19 -14.40 -0.48
C TRP A 127 -3.16 -15.11 -1.42
N PHE A 128 -3.38 -14.60 -2.63
CA PHE A 128 -4.29 -15.23 -3.59
C PHE A 128 -3.78 -16.62 -4.03
N GLU A 129 -2.48 -16.77 -4.28
CA GLU A 129 -1.89 -18.02 -4.69
C GLU A 129 -1.91 -19.06 -3.56
N GLN A 130 -1.65 -18.65 -2.32
CA GLN A 130 -1.63 -19.55 -1.17
C GLN A 130 -3.04 -19.90 -0.67
N LEU A 131 -3.90 -18.91 -0.50
CA LEU A 131 -5.23 -19.10 0.08
C LEU A 131 -6.26 -19.52 -0.96
N ALA A 132 -6.30 -18.86 -2.11
CA ALA A 132 -7.31 -19.12 -3.14
C ALA A 132 -6.84 -20.10 -4.23
N ARG A 133 -5.56 -20.49 -4.24
CA ARG A 133 -4.94 -21.32 -5.30
C ARG A 133 -5.25 -20.78 -6.68
N LEU A 134 -5.20 -19.47 -6.81
CA LEU A 134 -5.54 -18.72 -8.01
C LEU A 134 -4.28 -18.06 -8.56
N PRO A 135 -3.90 -18.35 -9.82
CA PRO A 135 -2.73 -17.71 -10.44
C PRO A 135 -2.89 -16.19 -10.50
N VAL A 136 -1.85 -15.46 -10.07
CA VAL A 136 -1.82 -14.01 -10.05
C VAL A 136 -0.64 -13.47 -10.83
N GLU A 137 -0.89 -12.51 -11.69
CA GLU A 137 0.13 -11.67 -12.31
C GLU A 137 0.04 -10.26 -11.77
N VAL A 138 1.18 -9.70 -11.40
CA VAL A 138 1.26 -8.34 -10.87
C VAL A 138 2.11 -7.51 -11.83
N GLU A 139 1.53 -6.41 -12.31
CA GLU A 139 2.07 -5.61 -13.38
C GLU A 139 2.25 -4.15 -12.96
N VAL A 140 3.37 -3.55 -13.33
CA VAL A 140 3.54 -2.10 -13.27
C VAL A 140 2.64 -1.49 -14.33
N ALA A 141 1.70 -0.65 -13.92
CA ALA A 141 0.65 -0.17 -14.81
C ALA A 141 1.18 0.63 -16.01
N SER A 142 2.26 1.42 -15.82
CA SER A 142 2.90 2.18 -16.91
C SER A 142 3.45 1.28 -18.02
N GLU A 143 3.95 0.09 -17.67
CA GLU A 143 4.49 -0.86 -18.65
C GLU A 143 3.39 -1.73 -19.26
N PHE A 144 2.40 -2.10 -18.46
CA PHE A 144 1.30 -2.97 -18.88
C PHE A 144 0.50 -2.38 -20.03
N ARG A 145 0.18 -1.08 -19.95
CA ARG A 145 -0.65 -0.39 -20.96
C ARG A 145 -0.02 -0.38 -22.35
N TYR A 146 1.33 -0.26 -22.43
CA TYR A 146 2.04 -0.20 -23.71
C TYR A 146 2.45 -1.55 -24.25
N ARG A 147 2.65 -2.54 -23.35
CA ARG A 147 2.99 -3.90 -23.74
C ARG A 147 1.78 -4.66 -24.32
N GLU A 148 0.58 -4.25 -23.96
CA GLU A 148 -0.69 -4.86 -24.39
C GLU A 148 -0.66 -6.41 -24.27
N PRO A 149 -0.40 -7.00 -23.08
CA PRO A 149 -0.24 -8.43 -22.94
C PRO A 149 -1.55 -9.16 -23.21
N PRO A 150 -1.51 -10.37 -23.80
CA PRO A 150 -2.73 -11.17 -23.99
C PRO A 150 -3.32 -11.59 -22.64
N LEU A 151 -4.60 -11.28 -22.41
CA LEU A 151 -5.31 -11.65 -21.20
C LEU A 151 -6.24 -12.85 -21.46
N PRO A 152 -6.19 -13.89 -20.62
CA PRO A 152 -6.98 -15.08 -20.85
C PRO A 152 -8.48 -14.78 -20.61
N PRO A 153 -9.39 -15.37 -21.40
CA PRO A 153 -10.84 -15.26 -21.17
C PRO A 153 -11.23 -15.69 -19.75
N GLY A 154 -12.21 -15.00 -19.16
CA GLY A 154 -12.71 -15.31 -17.81
C GLY A 154 -11.74 -14.89 -16.70
N GLY A 155 -10.77 -14.05 -16.99
CA GLY A 155 -9.88 -13.44 -15.99
C GLY A 155 -10.53 -12.27 -15.27
N ALA A 156 -9.92 -11.87 -14.15
CA ALA A 156 -10.26 -10.66 -13.41
C ALA A 156 -9.04 -9.72 -13.34
N CYS A 157 -9.28 -8.43 -13.55
CA CYS A 157 -8.27 -7.39 -13.38
C CYS A 157 -8.60 -6.56 -12.14
N ILE A 158 -7.63 -6.44 -11.22
CA ILE A 158 -7.74 -5.65 -9.98
C ILE A 158 -6.80 -4.45 -10.10
N ALA A 159 -7.38 -3.24 -10.19
CA ALA A 159 -6.62 -2.00 -10.12
C ALA A 159 -6.52 -1.53 -8.67
N VAL A 160 -5.31 -1.19 -8.22
CA VAL A 160 -5.07 -0.67 -6.86
C VAL A 160 -4.53 0.75 -6.95
N SER A 161 -5.22 1.70 -6.33
CA SER A 161 -4.81 3.11 -6.33
C SER A 161 -5.42 3.85 -5.14
N GLN A 162 -4.62 4.65 -4.42
CA GLN A 162 -5.14 5.47 -3.33
C GLN A 162 -6.12 6.53 -3.85
N SER A 163 -5.72 7.34 -4.82
CA SER A 163 -6.54 8.41 -5.40
C SER A 163 -7.62 7.89 -6.36
N GLY A 164 -7.35 6.75 -7.01
CA GLY A 164 -8.15 6.25 -8.12
C GLY A 164 -8.09 7.13 -9.38
N GLU A 165 -7.11 8.05 -9.45
CA GLU A 165 -6.90 8.98 -10.58
C GLU A 165 -5.54 8.78 -11.26
N THR A 166 -4.73 7.78 -10.84
CA THR A 166 -3.43 7.49 -11.44
C THR A 166 -3.62 7.09 -12.90
N ILE A 167 -3.11 7.92 -13.81
CA ILE A 167 -3.39 7.79 -15.26
C ILE A 167 -2.96 6.44 -15.81
N ASP A 168 -1.76 5.97 -15.51
CA ASP A 168 -1.28 4.67 -15.99
C ASP A 168 -2.16 3.51 -15.50
N THR A 169 -2.60 3.56 -14.24
CA THR A 169 -3.48 2.52 -13.68
C THR A 169 -4.86 2.55 -14.32
N LEU A 170 -5.37 3.74 -14.63
CA LEU A 170 -6.64 3.91 -15.33
C LEU A 170 -6.57 3.34 -16.76
N GLU A 171 -5.51 3.66 -17.50
CA GLU A 171 -5.31 3.17 -18.86
C GLU A 171 -5.09 1.66 -18.91
N ALA A 172 -4.31 1.12 -17.96
CA ALA A 172 -4.16 -0.33 -17.80
C ALA A 172 -5.53 -1.02 -17.57
N LEU A 173 -6.40 -0.41 -16.76
CA LEU A 173 -7.74 -0.93 -16.52
C LEU A 173 -8.64 -0.80 -17.75
N ARG A 174 -8.52 0.28 -18.55
CA ARG A 174 -9.20 0.43 -19.84
C ARG A 174 -8.81 -0.66 -20.83
N TYR A 175 -7.50 -0.95 -20.91
CA TYR A 175 -7.01 -2.05 -21.72
C TYR A 175 -7.60 -3.39 -21.26
N ALA A 176 -7.56 -3.71 -19.96
CA ALA A 176 -8.15 -4.93 -19.41
C ALA A 176 -9.66 -5.03 -19.74
N LYS A 177 -10.40 -3.91 -19.75
CA LYS A 177 -11.80 -3.84 -20.17
C LYS A 177 -11.97 -4.24 -21.62
N SER A 178 -11.13 -3.72 -22.52
CA SER A 178 -11.20 -4.04 -23.97
C SER A 178 -10.93 -5.54 -24.22
N GLN A 179 -10.20 -6.20 -23.32
CA GLN A 179 -9.90 -7.64 -23.36
C GLN A 179 -10.98 -8.50 -22.64
N GLY A 180 -12.11 -7.91 -22.26
CA GLY A 180 -13.25 -8.64 -21.65
C GLY A 180 -13.01 -9.14 -20.24
N GLN A 181 -12.09 -8.55 -19.48
CA GLN A 181 -11.83 -8.92 -18.09
C GLN A 181 -12.92 -8.40 -17.15
N SER A 182 -13.17 -9.12 -16.04
CA SER A 182 -13.95 -8.60 -14.92
C SER A 182 -13.12 -7.56 -14.16
N LEU A 183 -13.61 -6.31 -14.06
CA LEU A 183 -12.86 -5.20 -13.49
C LEU A 183 -13.20 -4.97 -12.03
N LEU A 184 -12.18 -5.00 -11.17
CA LEU A 184 -12.28 -4.68 -9.75
C LEU A 184 -11.30 -3.55 -9.42
N SER A 185 -11.65 -2.73 -8.44
CA SER A 185 -10.72 -1.74 -7.94
C SER A 185 -10.67 -1.72 -6.42
N VAL A 186 -9.47 -1.44 -5.89
CA VAL A 186 -9.21 -1.14 -4.48
C VAL A 186 -8.78 0.32 -4.43
N VAL A 187 -9.68 1.20 -3.96
CA VAL A 187 -9.48 2.65 -3.98
C VAL A 187 -9.94 3.30 -2.68
N ASN A 188 -9.32 4.43 -2.34
CA ASN A 188 -9.73 5.22 -1.18
C ASN A 188 -10.75 6.33 -1.54
N VAL A 189 -10.78 6.75 -2.81
CA VAL A 189 -11.73 7.76 -3.32
C VAL A 189 -12.79 7.08 -4.18
N PRO A 190 -14.04 6.92 -3.67
CA PRO A 190 -15.05 6.08 -4.32
C PRO A 190 -15.65 6.68 -5.60
N GLU A 191 -15.51 7.98 -5.81
CA GLU A 191 -16.01 8.69 -7.01
C GLU A 191 -14.93 8.85 -8.09
N SER A 192 -13.74 8.27 -7.92
CA SER A 192 -12.61 8.39 -8.82
C SER A 192 -12.85 7.74 -10.20
N ALA A 193 -12.01 8.09 -11.18
CA ALA A 193 -12.11 7.57 -12.55
C ALA A 193 -11.98 6.04 -12.59
N ILE A 194 -11.01 5.47 -11.85
CA ILE A 194 -10.82 4.02 -11.71
C ILE A 194 -12.07 3.37 -11.10
N ALA A 195 -12.65 3.97 -10.06
CA ALA A 195 -13.86 3.46 -9.42
C ALA A 195 -15.05 3.45 -10.39
N ARG A 196 -15.23 4.53 -11.16
CA ARG A 196 -16.32 4.61 -12.15
C ARG A 196 -16.19 3.61 -13.29
N LEU A 197 -14.96 3.21 -13.64
CA LEU A 197 -14.69 2.25 -14.70
C LEU A 197 -14.90 0.79 -14.24
N SER A 198 -14.78 0.53 -12.94
CA SER A 198 -14.78 -0.80 -12.35
C SER A 198 -16.19 -1.41 -12.23
N ASN A 199 -16.31 -2.73 -12.41
CA ASN A 199 -17.55 -3.46 -12.16
C ASN A 199 -17.84 -3.55 -10.65
N VAL A 200 -16.78 -3.67 -9.82
CA VAL A 200 -16.89 -3.73 -8.36
C VAL A 200 -15.80 -2.89 -7.72
N VAL A 201 -16.17 -2.07 -6.75
CA VAL A 201 -15.26 -1.17 -6.02
C VAL A 201 -15.12 -1.62 -4.59
N PHE A 202 -13.87 -1.83 -4.15
CA PHE A 202 -13.50 -2.10 -2.78
C PHE A 202 -12.87 -0.84 -2.18
N ARG A 203 -13.47 -0.32 -1.14
CA ARG A 203 -13.04 0.94 -0.51
C ARG A 203 -12.09 0.66 0.65
N THR A 204 -11.04 1.46 0.78
CA THR A 204 -10.04 1.33 1.85
C THR A 204 -10.30 2.25 3.02
N LEU A 205 -11.33 2.91 3.21
CA LEU A 205 -11.74 3.78 4.34
C LEU A 205 -10.58 4.46 5.11
N ALA A 206 -9.45 4.73 4.42
CA ALA A 206 -8.27 5.34 5.03
C ALA A 206 -8.48 6.83 5.38
N GLY A 207 -9.58 7.42 4.93
CA GLY A 207 -9.77 8.86 5.03
C GLY A 207 -8.79 9.65 4.15
N PRO A 208 -8.73 10.98 4.27
CA PRO A 208 -7.78 11.79 3.53
C PRO A 208 -6.33 11.46 3.91
N GLU A 209 -5.46 11.25 2.91
CA GLU A 209 -4.02 11.09 3.06
C GLU A 209 -3.32 12.22 2.31
N ILE A 210 -2.67 13.13 3.05
CA ILE A 210 -2.16 14.41 2.57
C ILE A 210 -0.65 14.35 2.33
N GLY A 211 0.09 13.66 3.20
CA GLY A 211 1.52 13.41 3.01
C GLY A 211 1.76 12.77 1.64
N VAL A 212 2.76 13.25 0.89
CA VAL A 212 3.04 12.75 -0.47
C VAL A 212 3.38 11.26 -0.43
N ALA A 213 4.25 10.84 0.48
CA ALA A 213 4.58 9.43 0.68
C ALA A 213 3.39 8.68 1.31
N SER A 214 2.94 7.62 0.67
CA SER A 214 1.78 6.83 1.13
C SER A 214 2.11 6.01 2.38
N THR A 215 1.17 5.98 3.34
CA THR A 215 1.28 5.23 4.61
C THR A 215 0.02 4.43 4.91
N LYS A 216 -1.00 5.06 5.48
CA LYS A 216 -2.26 4.41 5.87
C LYS A 216 -3.06 3.88 4.67
N ALA A 217 -2.93 4.49 3.49
CA ALA A 217 -3.54 3.95 2.28
C ALA A 217 -2.95 2.58 1.92
N PHE A 218 -1.65 2.38 2.08
CA PHE A 218 -0.99 1.10 1.82
C PHE A 218 -1.46 0.01 2.79
N THR A 219 -1.47 0.27 4.10
CA THR A 219 -1.92 -0.72 5.09
C THR A 219 -3.39 -1.10 4.90
N THR A 220 -4.25 -0.14 4.57
CA THR A 220 -5.66 -0.43 4.28
C THR A 220 -5.85 -1.16 2.94
N GLN A 221 -5.01 -0.89 1.92
CA GLN A 221 -4.98 -1.69 0.68
C GLN A 221 -4.61 -3.15 0.98
N LEU A 222 -3.59 -3.38 1.80
CA LEU A 222 -3.20 -4.73 2.23
C LEU A 222 -4.36 -5.46 2.94
N VAL A 223 -5.06 -4.78 3.85
CA VAL A 223 -6.23 -5.33 4.53
C VAL A 223 -7.31 -5.76 3.54
N VAL A 224 -7.68 -4.88 2.61
CA VAL A 224 -8.71 -5.17 1.60
C VAL A 224 -8.30 -6.33 0.70
N LEU A 225 -7.06 -6.35 0.23
CA LEU A 225 -6.55 -7.41 -0.62
C LEU A 225 -6.49 -8.77 0.10
N LEU A 226 -6.16 -8.78 1.40
CA LEU A 226 -6.17 -10.01 2.20
C LEU A 226 -7.61 -10.54 2.39
N VAL A 227 -8.58 -9.69 2.74
CA VAL A 227 -9.97 -10.15 2.87
C VAL A 227 -10.53 -10.64 1.53
N MET A 228 -10.12 -10.03 0.40
CA MET A 228 -10.48 -10.52 -0.94
C MET A 228 -9.89 -11.92 -1.19
N ALA A 229 -8.63 -12.15 -0.84
CA ALA A 229 -7.98 -13.46 -1.00
C ALA A 229 -8.64 -14.55 -0.12
N ILE A 230 -9.01 -14.23 1.12
CA ILE A 230 -9.75 -15.14 2.03
C ILE A 230 -11.12 -15.49 1.41
N ALA A 231 -11.87 -14.49 0.95
CA ALA A 231 -13.18 -14.72 0.34
C ALA A 231 -13.11 -15.53 -0.97
N ALA A 232 -12.10 -15.26 -1.80
CA ALA A 232 -11.83 -16.03 -3.00
C ALA A 232 -11.49 -17.50 -2.65
N GLY A 233 -10.64 -17.72 -1.66
CA GLY A 233 -10.27 -19.05 -1.18
C GLY A 233 -11.47 -19.81 -0.61
N ARG A 234 -12.31 -19.15 0.19
CA ARG A 234 -13.58 -19.73 0.67
C ARG A 234 -14.50 -20.12 -0.50
N ALA A 235 -14.69 -19.23 -1.46
CA ALA A 235 -15.56 -19.51 -2.61
C ALA A 235 -15.04 -20.68 -3.44
N ARG A 236 -13.73 -20.83 -3.59
CA ARG A 236 -13.07 -21.93 -4.30
C ARG A 236 -12.96 -23.23 -3.48
N GLY A 237 -13.30 -23.18 -2.18
CA GLY A 237 -13.21 -24.32 -1.27
C GLY A 237 -11.77 -24.66 -0.83
N THR A 238 -10.84 -23.74 -1.00
CA THR A 238 -9.42 -23.89 -0.61
C THR A 238 -9.12 -23.31 0.78
N VAL A 239 -9.98 -22.46 1.30
CA VAL A 239 -9.96 -21.94 2.68
C VAL A 239 -11.12 -22.59 3.44
N SER A 240 -10.80 -23.37 4.46
CA SER A 240 -11.80 -24.00 5.34
C SER A 240 -12.43 -22.96 6.28
N ARG A 241 -13.55 -23.31 6.89
CA ARG A 241 -14.20 -22.47 7.90
C ARG A 241 -13.26 -22.13 9.05
N GLN A 242 -12.53 -23.13 9.56
CA GLN A 242 -11.58 -22.95 10.65
C GLN A 242 -10.42 -22.02 10.28
N GLN A 243 -9.90 -22.12 9.04
CA GLN A 243 -8.86 -21.19 8.56
C GLN A 243 -9.39 -19.77 8.43
N GLU A 244 -10.61 -19.58 7.89
CA GLU A 244 -11.23 -18.26 7.82
C GLU A 244 -11.39 -17.64 9.21
N GLU A 245 -11.84 -18.41 10.21
CA GLU A 245 -11.97 -17.95 11.60
C GLU A 245 -10.63 -17.59 12.23
N SER A 246 -9.58 -18.37 12.00
CA SER A 246 -8.24 -18.09 12.49
C SER A 246 -7.71 -16.77 11.92
N LEU A 247 -7.81 -16.57 10.60
CA LEU A 247 -7.39 -15.35 9.93
C LEU A 247 -8.24 -14.13 10.34
N ALA A 248 -9.55 -14.34 10.53
CA ALA A 248 -10.45 -13.29 11.04
C ALA A 248 -10.05 -12.83 12.44
N ASN A 249 -9.71 -13.76 13.33
CA ASN A 249 -9.23 -13.41 14.68
C ASN A 249 -7.92 -12.63 14.62
N ALA A 250 -6.96 -13.07 13.81
CA ALA A 250 -5.70 -12.34 13.62
C ALA A 250 -5.92 -10.91 13.06
N LEU A 251 -6.86 -10.74 12.11
CA LEU A 251 -7.23 -9.43 11.59
C LEU A 251 -7.91 -8.55 12.64
N ILE A 252 -8.72 -9.11 13.54
CA ILE A 252 -9.37 -8.38 14.64
C ILE A 252 -8.33 -7.87 15.65
N GLU A 253 -7.26 -8.63 15.88
CA GLU A 253 -6.17 -8.23 16.76
C GLU A 253 -5.24 -7.17 16.14
N LEU A 254 -5.20 -7.07 14.81
CA LEU A 254 -4.25 -6.23 14.08
C LEU A 254 -4.21 -4.76 14.55
N PRO A 255 -5.34 -4.04 14.76
CA PRO A 255 -5.29 -2.66 15.25
C PRO A 255 -4.54 -2.50 16.59
N SER A 256 -4.70 -3.44 17.52
CA SER A 256 -3.97 -3.44 18.79
C SER A 256 -2.47 -3.65 18.57
N ARG A 257 -2.08 -4.61 17.71
CA ARG A 257 -0.68 -4.88 17.38
C ARG A 257 0.00 -3.72 16.67
N LEU A 258 -0.76 -2.99 15.84
CA LEU A 258 -0.29 -1.75 15.23
C LEU A 258 0.00 -0.67 16.28
N ASN A 259 -0.87 -0.50 17.28
CA ASN A 259 -0.61 0.39 18.41
C ASN A 259 0.64 -0.01 19.20
N ASP A 260 0.81 -1.31 19.47
CA ASP A 260 2.00 -1.81 20.16
C ASP A 260 3.29 -1.48 19.37
N THR A 261 3.24 -1.56 18.04
CA THR A 261 4.37 -1.18 17.16
C THR A 261 4.64 0.32 17.20
N LEU A 262 3.60 1.15 17.22
CA LEU A 262 3.70 2.61 17.34
C LEU A 262 4.31 3.02 18.68
N ASN A 263 4.02 2.31 19.76
CA ASN A 263 4.58 2.58 21.10
C ASN A 263 6.10 2.36 21.16
N MET A 264 6.72 1.74 20.15
CA MET A 264 8.17 1.55 20.01
C MET A 264 8.86 2.69 19.24
N GLU A 265 8.20 3.82 19.06
CA GLU A 265 8.61 4.94 18.22
C GLU A 265 10.04 5.44 18.54
N ASP A 266 10.43 5.48 19.81
CA ASP A 266 11.76 5.92 20.23
C ASP A 266 12.89 4.94 19.79
N ASP A 267 12.61 3.66 19.69
CA ASP A 267 13.57 2.69 19.17
C ASP A 267 13.81 2.89 17.66
N TYR A 268 12.76 3.13 16.88
CA TYR A 268 12.90 3.46 15.45
C TYR A 268 13.66 4.75 15.25
N ARG A 269 13.39 5.78 16.07
CA ARG A 269 14.13 7.05 16.04
C ARG A 269 15.61 6.84 16.31
N ARG A 270 15.96 6.11 17.35
CA ARG A 270 17.35 5.81 17.73
C ARG A 270 18.10 5.09 16.60
N ILE A 271 17.47 4.10 15.97
CA ILE A 271 18.07 3.37 14.84
C ILE A 271 18.22 4.28 13.62
N ALA A 272 17.21 5.04 13.29
CA ALA A 272 17.24 5.98 12.17
C ALA A 272 18.39 6.99 12.30
N GLU A 273 18.57 7.59 13.49
CA GLU A 273 19.60 8.61 13.74
C GLU A 273 21.02 8.02 13.79
N ASN A 274 21.19 6.81 14.36
CA ASN A 274 22.50 6.24 14.59
C ASN A 274 23.01 5.40 13.43
N GLU A 275 22.14 4.63 12.78
CA GLU A 275 22.54 3.63 11.78
C GLU A 275 22.20 4.06 10.33
N ILE A 276 21.03 4.66 10.10
CA ILE A 276 20.53 4.89 8.75
C ILE A 276 20.87 6.28 8.21
N ALA A 277 20.63 7.35 8.99
CA ALA A 277 20.77 8.73 8.51
C ALA A 277 22.22 9.12 8.13
N LYS A 278 23.21 8.34 8.58
CA LYS A 278 24.63 8.56 8.26
C LYS A 278 25.09 7.85 6.99
N ALA A 279 24.23 6.96 6.46
CA ALA A 279 24.56 6.16 5.29
C ALA A 279 24.24 6.89 4.00
N ARG A 280 24.98 6.58 2.94
CA ARG A 280 24.69 7.01 1.57
C ARG A 280 23.75 6.04 0.87
N ASP A 281 23.91 4.76 1.13
CA ASP A 281 23.19 3.68 0.51
C ASP A 281 22.67 2.74 1.61
N VAL A 282 21.47 2.19 1.44
CA VAL A 282 20.83 1.25 2.39
C VAL A 282 20.19 0.09 1.62
N LEU A 283 20.44 -1.13 2.06
CA LEU A 283 19.78 -2.30 1.48
C LEU A 283 18.69 -2.81 2.41
N TYR A 284 17.60 -3.28 1.81
CA TYR A 284 16.53 -3.96 2.52
C TYR A 284 16.41 -5.41 2.05
N LEU A 285 16.37 -6.35 2.96
CA LEU A 285 16.24 -7.78 2.65
C LEU A 285 14.95 -8.35 3.25
N GLY A 286 14.21 -9.09 2.43
CA GLY A 286 13.04 -9.85 2.85
C GLY A 286 12.92 -11.15 2.08
N ARG A 287 12.13 -12.10 2.60
CA ARG A 287 11.77 -13.34 1.88
C ARG A 287 10.26 -13.58 1.97
N GLY A 288 9.70 -14.28 0.98
CA GLY A 288 8.27 -14.54 0.95
C GLY A 288 7.48 -13.23 1.04
N LEU A 289 6.51 -13.18 1.95
CA LEU A 289 5.67 -12.01 2.18
C LEU A 289 6.46 -10.76 2.64
N SER A 290 7.64 -10.93 3.25
CA SER A 290 8.49 -9.82 3.68
C SER A 290 9.30 -9.19 2.53
N PHE A 291 9.43 -9.83 1.38
CA PHE A 291 10.15 -9.25 0.23
C PHE A 291 9.46 -7.99 -0.31
N PRO A 292 8.16 -7.99 -0.63
CA PRO A 292 7.48 -6.77 -1.04
C PRO A 292 7.50 -5.65 0.03
N ILE A 293 7.53 -6.01 1.32
CA ILE A 293 7.64 -5.02 2.41
C ILE A 293 9.06 -4.42 2.45
N ALA A 294 10.10 -5.21 2.14
CA ALA A 294 11.45 -4.69 1.98
C ALA A 294 11.55 -3.69 0.80
N LEU A 295 10.85 -3.96 -0.31
CA LEU A 295 10.75 -3.02 -1.44
C LEU A 295 10.04 -1.72 -1.01
N GLU A 296 8.94 -1.81 -0.27
CA GLU A 296 8.22 -0.65 0.25
C GLU A 296 9.06 0.16 1.24
N GLY A 297 9.78 -0.50 2.15
CA GLY A 297 10.71 0.15 3.08
C GLY A 297 11.81 0.94 2.36
N ALA A 298 12.41 0.35 1.33
CA ALA A 298 13.39 1.00 0.49
C ALA A 298 12.78 2.19 -0.29
N LEU A 299 11.55 2.06 -0.80
CA LEU A 299 10.84 3.14 -1.47
C LEU A 299 10.60 4.31 -0.50
N LYS A 300 10.02 4.04 0.67
CA LYS A 300 9.76 5.10 1.68
C LYS A 300 11.05 5.81 2.10
N LEU A 301 12.12 5.05 2.31
CA LEU A 301 13.40 5.66 2.70
C LEU A 301 13.92 6.61 1.61
N LYS A 302 13.96 6.18 0.34
CA LYS A 302 14.46 7.03 -0.74
C LYS A 302 13.58 8.26 -1.01
N GLU A 303 12.25 8.11 -0.94
CA GLU A 303 11.31 9.22 -1.15
C GLU A 303 11.51 10.34 -0.13
N LEU A 304 11.69 9.98 1.13
CA LEU A 304 11.70 10.92 2.25
C LEU A 304 13.10 11.46 2.58
N SER A 305 14.11 10.60 2.54
CA SER A 305 15.47 10.92 2.98
C SER A 305 16.44 11.26 1.86
N TYR A 306 16.08 10.88 0.61
CA TYR A 306 16.94 10.94 -0.58
C TYR A 306 18.18 10.03 -0.51
N ILE A 307 18.27 9.17 0.50
CA ILE A 307 19.24 8.07 0.55
C ILE A 307 18.91 7.07 -0.54
N HIS A 308 19.92 6.61 -1.28
CA HIS A 308 19.72 5.52 -2.23
C HIS A 308 19.43 4.23 -1.48
N ALA A 309 18.22 3.71 -1.63
CA ALA A 309 17.78 2.50 -0.94
C ALA A 309 17.18 1.50 -1.91
N GLU A 310 17.56 0.22 -1.78
CA GLU A 310 17.06 -0.87 -2.61
C GLU A 310 16.60 -2.05 -1.78
N GLY A 311 15.49 -2.67 -2.23
CA GLY A 311 14.95 -3.89 -1.62
C GLY A 311 15.27 -5.11 -2.47
N TYR A 312 15.65 -6.22 -1.82
CA TYR A 312 15.96 -7.47 -2.51
C TYR A 312 15.27 -8.66 -1.87
N ALA A 313 14.88 -9.62 -2.69
CA ALA A 313 14.62 -10.96 -2.20
C ALA A 313 15.92 -11.52 -1.63
N GLY A 314 15.93 -11.93 -0.37
CA GLY A 314 17.17 -12.37 0.29
C GLY A 314 17.93 -13.49 -0.45
N GLY A 315 17.20 -14.32 -1.23
CA GLY A 315 17.81 -15.32 -2.10
C GLY A 315 18.65 -14.75 -3.24
N GLU A 316 18.23 -13.60 -3.78
CA GLU A 316 18.91 -12.91 -4.88
C GLU A 316 20.17 -12.16 -4.45
N MET A 317 20.41 -12.02 -3.16
CA MET A 317 21.58 -11.32 -2.65
C MET A 317 22.90 -11.88 -3.24
N LYS A 318 22.99 -13.19 -3.45
CA LYS A 318 24.19 -13.85 -4.00
C LYS A 318 24.39 -13.62 -5.52
N HIS A 319 23.37 -13.11 -6.20
CA HIS A 319 23.37 -12.91 -7.65
C HIS A 319 23.70 -11.46 -8.06
N GLY A 320 24.45 -10.75 -7.22
CA GLY A 320 24.92 -9.38 -7.49
C GLY A 320 24.98 -8.51 -6.23
N PRO A 321 23.86 -8.27 -5.54
CA PRO A 321 23.79 -7.30 -4.44
C PRO A 321 24.79 -7.51 -3.30
N ILE A 322 25.26 -8.74 -3.10
CA ILE A 322 26.27 -9.06 -2.06
C ILE A 322 27.60 -8.31 -2.29
N ALA A 323 27.87 -7.88 -3.52
CA ALA A 323 29.06 -7.10 -3.85
C ALA A 323 29.03 -5.67 -3.26
N LEU A 324 27.82 -5.17 -2.88
CA LEU A 324 27.61 -3.85 -2.29
C LEU A 324 27.83 -3.84 -0.77
N ILE A 325 27.98 -5.02 -0.14
CA ILE A 325 28.03 -5.14 1.31
C ILE A 325 29.42 -4.86 1.83
N ASP A 326 29.53 -3.79 2.60
CA ASP A 326 30.71 -3.41 3.39
C ASP A 326 30.26 -2.84 4.76
N ASP A 327 31.20 -2.29 5.52
CA ASP A 327 30.97 -1.68 6.84
C ASP A 327 30.29 -0.29 6.80
N ARG A 328 29.98 0.23 5.60
CA ARG A 328 29.35 1.55 5.41
C ARG A 328 27.90 1.44 4.97
N VAL A 329 27.48 0.28 4.44
CA VAL A 329 26.13 0.06 3.91
C VAL A 329 25.28 -0.68 4.95
N PRO A 330 24.35 -0.01 5.66
CA PRO A 330 23.39 -0.68 6.51
C PRO A 330 22.49 -1.62 5.71
N VAL A 331 22.22 -2.78 6.27
CA VAL A 331 21.30 -3.77 5.70
C VAL A 331 20.15 -4.02 6.66
N VAL A 332 18.97 -3.53 6.31
CA VAL A 332 17.74 -3.76 7.07
C VAL A 332 17.17 -5.12 6.68
N VAL A 333 17.07 -6.03 7.63
CA VAL A 333 16.59 -7.39 7.41
C VAL A 333 15.24 -7.58 8.07
N LEU A 334 14.20 -7.84 7.26
CA LEU A 334 12.86 -8.20 7.73
C LEU A 334 12.79 -9.73 7.86
N ALA A 335 12.77 -10.22 9.09
CA ALA A 335 12.90 -11.64 9.39
C ALA A 335 11.86 -12.13 10.40
N PRO A 336 10.55 -12.18 10.03
CA PRO A 336 9.57 -12.83 10.89
C PRO A 336 9.95 -14.31 11.13
N SER A 337 9.62 -14.83 12.32
CA SER A 337 9.90 -16.24 12.66
C SER A 337 8.89 -17.20 12.03
N ASP A 338 8.78 -17.12 10.70
CA ASP A 338 7.92 -17.93 9.86
C ASP A 338 8.58 -19.23 9.38
N ALA A 339 7.89 -20.00 8.52
CA ALA A 339 8.37 -21.26 7.97
C ALA A 339 9.67 -21.14 7.16
N ILE A 340 10.03 -19.92 6.70
CA ILE A 340 11.24 -19.67 5.92
C ILE A 340 12.29 -18.85 6.69
N PHE A 341 12.11 -18.70 8.01
CA PHE A 341 13.03 -17.96 8.87
C PHE A 341 14.49 -18.40 8.74
N ASP A 342 14.76 -19.71 8.70
CA ASP A 342 16.13 -20.21 8.58
C ASP A 342 16.79 -19.79 7.25
N LYS A 343 16.01 -19.52 6.21
CA LYS A 343 16.51 -19.05 4.92
C LYS A 343 16.93 -17.57 4.99
N ILE A 344 16.14 -16.72 5.65
CA ILE A 344 16.51 -15.31 5.84
C ILE A 344 17.63 -15.19 6.87
N ALA A 345 17.66 -16.05 7.92
CA ALA A 345 18.75 -16.14 8.85
C ALA A 345 20.09 -16.49 8.19
N SER A 346 20.09 -17.41 7.21
CA SER A 346 21.27 -17.69 6.39
C SER A 346 21.73 -16.47 5.58
N ASN A 347 20.80 -15.67 5.03
CA ASN A 347 21.16 -14.43 4.34
C ASN A 347 21.75 -13.39 5.31
N PHE A 348 21.18 -13.26 6.51
CA PHE A 348 21.70 -12.43 7.58
C PHE A 348 23.16 -12.77 7.92
N GLU A 349 23.48 -14.07 8.12
CA GLU A 349 24.85 -14.50 8.40
C GLU A 349 25.81 -14.22 7.23
N GLN A 350 25.35 -14.26 5.99
CA GLN A 350 26.17 -13.94 4.82
C GLN A 350 26.52 -12.45 4.76
N VAL A 351 25.60 -11.56 5.15
CA VAL A 351 25.86 -10.12 5.29
C VAL A 351 26.88 -9.88 6.41
N ARG A 352 26.64 -10.50 7.58
CA ARG A 352 27.51 -10.40 8.75
C ARG A 352 28.94 -10.82 8.44
N ALA A 353 29.12 -11.93 7.75
CA ALA A 353 30.45 -12.47 7.37
C ALA A 353 31.25 -11.53 6.46
N ARG A 354 30.62 -10.48 5.87
CA ARG A 354 31.24 -9.46 5.02
C ARG A 354 31.41 -8.12 5.72
N GLY A 355 31.15 -8.07 7.03
CA GLY A 355 31.24 -6.86 7.82
C GLY A 355 30.05 -5.89 7.62
N GLY A 356 28.96 -6.33 6.98
CA GLY A 356 27.78 -5.49 6.77
C GLY A 356 27.08 -5.15 8.09
N LYS A 357 26.65 -3.90 8.24
CA LYS A 357 25.91 -3.40 9.40
C LYS A 357 24.44 -3.85 9.32
N LEU A 358 24.07 -4.75 10.22
CA LEU A 358 22.76 -5.37 10.21
C LEU A 358 21.78 -4.65 11.15
N VAL A 359 20.67 -4.18 10.59
CA VAL A 359 19.50 -3.71 11.33
C VAL A 359 18.43 -4.80 11.23
N LEU A 360 18.12 -5.47 12.33
CA LEU A 360 17.16 -6.57 12.34
C LEU A 360 15.78 -6.08 12.79
N ILE A 361 14.76 -6.30 11.96
CA ILE A 361 13.34 -6.15 12.33
C ILE A 361 12.72 -7.54 12.31
N SER A 362 12.31 -8.04 13.49
CA SER A 362 11.79 -9.39 13.65
C SER A 362 10.78 -9.43 14.80
N ASP A 363 10.13 -10.56 15.03
CA ASP A 363 9.42 -10.82 16.26
C ASP A 363 10.39 -11.23 17.41
N ALA A 364 9.86 -11.38 18.63
CA ALA A 364 10.68 -11.70 19.79
C ALA A 364 11.50 -13.01 19.62
N LYS A 365 10.95 -14.00 18.91
CA LYS A 365 11.65 -15.29 18.67
C LYS A 365 12.81 -15.11 17.72
N GLY A 366 12.63 -14.34 16.64
CA GLY A 366 13.68 -14.05 15.69
C GLY A 366 14.77 -13.16 16.29
N VAL A 367 14.41 -12.15 17.08
CA VAL A 367 15.36 -11.31 17.82
C VAL A 367 16.16 -12.16 18.84
N ALA A 368 15.55 -13.10 19.55
CA ALA A 368 16.26 -14.01 20.44
C ALA A 368 17.32 -14.84 19.70
N LYS A 369 17.10 -15.21 18.43
CA LYS A 369 18.04 -16.01 17.63
C LYS A 369 19.14 -15.18 16.95
N LEU A 370 18.83 -13.99 16.47
CA LEU A 370 19.72 -13.20 15.62
C LEU A 370 20.13 -11.85 16.21
N GLY A 371 19.37 -11.31 17.18
CA GLY A 371 19.54 -9.94 17.67
C GLY A 371 20.92 -9.64 18.23
N ALA A 372 21.52 -10.59 18.99
CA ALA A 372 22.87 -10.44 19.54
C ALA A 372 24.00 -10.38 18.47
N LYS A 373 23.66 -10.67 17.21
CA LYS A 373 24.59 -10.69 16.07
C LYS A 373 24.34 -9.49 15.12
N ALA A 374 23.29 -8.72 15.34
CA ALA A 374 22.99 -7.50 14.62
C ALA A 374 23.65 -6.30 15.29
N GLU A 375 23.87 -5.23 14.55
CA GLU A 375 24.25 -3.92 15.11
C GLU A 375 23.14 -3.40 16.02
N THR A 376 21.90 -3.55 15.57
CA THR A 376 20.70 -3.22 16.33
C THR A 376 19.52 -4.09 15.91
N SER A 377 18.54 -4.26 16.80
CA SER A 377 17.34 -5.04 16.50
C SER A 377 16.09 -4.43 17.13
N ILE A 378 14.94 -4.64 16.48
CA ILE A 378 13.62 -4.33 17.00
C ILE A 378 12.79 -5.60 17.02
N ALA A 379 12.13 -5.86 18.17
CA ALA A 379 11.18 -6.95 18.31
C ALA A 379 9.76 -6.42 18.12
N VAL A 380 9.23 -6.49 16.89
CA VAL A 380 7.82 -6.16 16.63
C VAL A 380 6.90 -7.19 17.30
N PRO A 381 5.65 -6.83 17.64
CA PRO A 381 4.68 -7.75 18.24
C PRO A 381 4.51 -9.05 17.43
N ASP A 382 4.29 -10.17 18.11
CA ASP A 382 3.98 -11.45 17.44
C ASP A 382 2.60 -11.38 16.76
N MET A 383 2.51 -11.91 15.54
CA MET A 383 1.31 -11.85 14.71
C MET A 383 1.25 -13.09 13.79
N ASP A 384 0.03 -13.51 13.39
CA ASP A 384 -0.14 -14.51 12.34
C ASP A 384 0.68 -14.15 11.10
N GLN A 385 1.41 -15.12 10.55
CA GLN A 385 2.37 -14.91 9.46
C GLN A 385 1.72 -14.34 8.18
N THR A 386 0.44 -14.65 7.94
CA THR A 386 -0.32 -14.12 6.80
C THR A 386 -0.63 -12.64 6.98
N VAL A 387 -0.87 -12.19 8.22
CA VAL A 387 -1.23 -10.81 8.58
C VAL A 387 0.01 -9.95 8.89
N ALA A 388 1.09 -10.58 9.34
CA ALA A 388 2.33 -9.92 9.76
C ALA A 388 2.89 -8.87 8.77
N PRO A 389 2.81 -9.03 7.42
CA PRO A 389 3.28 -8.00 6.49
C PRO A 389 2.70 -6.61 6.74
N ILE A 390 1.42 -6.52 7.20
CA ILE A 390 0.77 -5.26 7.50
C ILE A 390 1.43 -4.59 8.72
N LEU A 391 1.82 -5.38 9.71
CA LEU A 391 2.52 -4.91 10.91
C LEU A 391 3.94 -4.42 10.59
N TYR A 392 4.71 -5.20 9.82
CA TYR A 392 6.08 -4.86 9.42
C TYR A 392 6.13 -3.61 8.54
N THR A 393 5.04 -3.28 7.83
CA THR A 393 4.91 -2.03 7.07
C THR A 393 5.07 -0.81 7.97
N VAL A 394 4.41 -0.79 9.14
CA VAL A 394 4.51 0.35 10.07
C VAL A 394 5.94 0.52 10.58
N ALA A 395 6.64 -0.59 10.83
CA ALA A 395 8.04 -0.56 11.25
C ALA A 395 8.95 0.13 10.22
N VAL A 396 8.83 -0.22 8.93
CA VAL A 396 9.65 0.41 7.87
C VAL A 396 9.23 1.84 7.59
N GLN A 397 7.95 2.21 7.75
CA GLN A 397 7.48 3.59 7.64
C GLN A 397 8.06 4.48 8.75
N LEU A 398 8.06 4.03 10.01
CA LEU A 398 8.65 4.75 11.14
C LEU A 398 10.16 4.95 10.94
N LEU A 399 10.87 3.91 10.49
CA LEU A 399 12.29 4.00 10.21
C LEU A 399 12.58 5.07 9.13
N ALA A 400 11.83 5.08 8.04
CA ALA A 400 11.97 6.06 6.97
C ALA A 400 11.62 7.49 7.45
N TYR A 401 10.53 7.65 8.21
CA TYR A 401 10.11 8.92 8.78
C TYR A 401 11.19 9.53 9.68
N TYR A 402 11.72 8.75 10.65
CA TYR A 402 12.74 9.25 11.57
C TYR A 402 14.09 9.50 10.90
N THR A 403 14.42 8.74 9.86
CA THR A 403 15.60 9.03 9.04
C THR A 403 15.48 10.39 8.35
N ALA A 404 14.32 10.66 7.72
CA ALA A 404 14.05 11.93 7.09
C ALA A 404 14.05 13.10 8.10
N LEU A 405 13.49 12.87 9.29
CA LEU A 405 13.48 13.85 10.37
C LEU A 405 14.90 14.18 10.83
N ALA A 406 15.79 13.19 10.98
CA ALA A 406 17.19 13.38 11.35
C ALA A 406 17.95 14.18 10.28
N LEU A 407 17.67 13.94 9.01
CA LEU A 407 18.26 14.63 7.86
C LEU A 407 17.62 16.01 7.58
N LYS A 408 16.50 16.33 8.27
CA LYS A 408 15.77 17.60 8.12
C LYS A 408 15.26 17.84 6.70
N THR A 409 14.89 16.78 6.00
CA THR A 409 14.23 16.86 4.69
C THR A 409 12.77 17.27 4.81
N ASP A 410 12.13 17.71 3.73
CA ASP A 410 10.69 17.95 3.73
C ASP A 410 9.96 16.60 3.66
N ILE A 411 9.30 16.24 4.76
CA ILE A 411 8.65 14.92 4.93
C ILE A 411 7.28 14.89 4.26
N ASP A 412 6.51 15.97 4.40
CA ASP A 412 5.14 16.03 3.87
C ASP A 412 5.13 16.29 2.35
N GLN A 413 6.12 17.03 1.84
CA GLN A 413 6.27 17.37 0.42
C GLN A 413 7.71 17.15 -0.06
N PRO A 414 8.16 15.88 -0.19
CA PRO A 414 9.50 15.60 -0.68
C PRO A 414 9.73 16.18 -2.07
N ARG A 415 10.95 16.65 -2.34
CA ARG A 415 11.30 17.28 -3.61
C ARG A 415 10.98 16.36 -4.80
N ASN A 416 10.51 16.95 -5.90
CA ASN A 416 10.25 16.28 -7.18
C ASN A 416 9.15 15.21 -7.14
N LEU A 417 8.38 15.09 -6.06
CA LEU A 417 7.29 14.15 -5.93
C LEU A 417 5.94 14.88 -5.89
N ALA A 418 4.90 14.20 -6.36
CA ALA A 418 3.52 14.63 -6.24
C ALA A 418 2.68 13.52 -5.60
N LYS A 419 1.61 13.89 -4.88
CA LYS A 419 0.73 12.91 -4.21
C LYS A 419 0.05 11.97 -5.20
N SER A 420 -0.32 12.47 -6.37
CA SER A 420 -0.99 11.71 -7.42
C SER A 420 -0.44 12.11 -8.78
N VAL A 421 -0.18 11.12 -9.63
CA VAL A 421 0.27 11.31 -11.01
C VAL A 421 -0.94 11.20 -11.93
N THR A 422 -1.51 12.35 -12.29
CA THR A 422 -2.77 12.47 -13.07
C THR A 422 -2.53 12.84 -14.53
N VAL A 423 -1.30 13.13 -14.90
CA VAL A 423 -0.85 13.48 -16.27
C VAL A 423 0.41 12.71 -16.60
N GLU A 424 0.66 12.52 -17.91
CA GLU A 424 1.91 11.94 -18.42
C GLU A 424 3.04 12.96 -18.46
#